data_af6d6c23198569880dc9bfbf831fbccf
#
_entry.id   af6d6c23198569880dc9bfbf831fbccf
#
_cell.length_a   1.000
_cell.length_b   1.000
_cell.length_c   1.000
_cell.angle_alpha   90.00
_cell.angle_beta   90.00
_cell.angle_gamma   90.00
#
_symmetry.space_group_name_H-M   'P 1'
#
loop_
_entity.id
_entity.type
_entity.pdbx_description
1 polymer ?
#
loop_
_entity_poly.entity_id
_entity_poly.type
_entity_poly.pdbx_seq_one_letter_code
_entity_poly.pdbx_strand_id
1 'polypeptide(L)'
;MKVFTNTSYIKNLFLLTMLLLGSAAFAQEEEEEEKKKISFSGSVDAYYRTNFNGLNSAVPIVEAGEEVGEIPPTAPGSSFANDNGFAIGMVNFIAGYEGEKVGFVADLVFGPRGEDAVFNDSGPTSIVNQLYVYWNVSDKVTLTLGNFNTFLGYEVISPVANFNYSTSYMFSYGPFSHTGLKADFDLGNDWSAMVAILNQTDFTSAARQSDFSFGAQLGYAGQFLNFLYGKQGIDKIVNDGVIEEPDINNLFQIDYTGGFNIGEDFFLGINATYQDTGDVSFDEDTPDDLGFYGVALYPQYTFSEVFTLGLRGEYFEEIGDFGAIGTGVEDSNVFAVTLSGNVTIGNYLKIIPEIRLDNASDDAFLNKDLETSKSLSSFLLAAVFAF
;
A
#
# COMPACT_ATOMS: atom_id res chain seq x y z
N MET A 1 10.78 5.15 -26.61
CA MET A 1 10.46 5.57 -25.28
C MET A 1 11.32 4.79 -24.29
N LYS A 2 12.19 5.45 -23.59
CA LYS A 2 12.89 4.86 -22.44
C LYS A 2 12.46 5.64 -21.22
N VAL A 3 11.23 5.40 -20.77
CA VAL A 3 10.85 5.71 -19.40
C VAL A 3 11.66 4.77 -18.55
N PHE A 4 12.40 5.27 -17.60
CA PHE A 4 13.09 4.52 -16.53
C PHE A 4 12.77 3.03 -16.50
N THR A 5 12.97 2.37 -17.61
CA THR A 5 12.51 1.01 -17.88
C THR A 5 13.41 -0.02 -17.23
N ASN A 6 14.41 0.41 -16.48
CA ASN A 6 15.26 -0.49 -15.71
C ASN A 6 14.95 -0.48 -14.21
N THR A 7 14.03 0.31 -13.72
CA THR A 7 13.50 0.07 -12.39
C THR A 7 12.51 -1.08 -12.48
N SER A 8 12.87 -2.20 -11.92
CA SER A 8 12.09 -3.44 -11.91
C SER A 8 10.64 -3.21 -11.40
N TYR A 9 10.45 -2.24 -10.53
CA TYR A 9 9.15 -1.88 -9.99
C TYR A 9 8.28 -1.09 -10.97
N ILE A 10 8.82 -0.11 -11.64
CA ILE A 10 8.09 0.60 -12.71
C ILE A 10 7.86 -0.36 -13.86
N LYS A 11 8.83 -1.23 -14.19
CA LYS A 11 8.63 -2.31 -15.16
C LYS A 11 7.56 -3.31 -14.71
N ASN A 12 7.53 -3.71 -13.47
CA ASN A 12 6.55 -4.70 -13.02
C ASN A 12 5.16 -4.08 -12.86
N LEU A 13 5.04 -2.85 -12.37
CA LEU A 13 3.76 -2.15 -12.34
C LEU A 13 3.28 -1.80 -13.77
N PHE A 14 4.17 -1.34 -14.65
CA PHE A 14 3.85 -1.06 -16.06
C PHE A 14 3.86 -2.30 -16.95
N LEU A 15 4.68 -3.32 -16.69
CA LEU A 15 4.63 -4.60 -17.43
C LEU A 15 3.34 -5.37 -17.15
N LEU A 16 2.81 -5.31 -15.94
CA LEU A 16 1.48 -5.87 -15.65
C LEU A 16 0.38 -5.11 -16.42
N THR A 17 0.54 -3.80 -16.62
CA THR A 17 -0.37 -2.99 -17.42
C THR A 17 -0.21 -3.25 -18.92
N MET A 18 0.99 -3.58 -19.41
CA MET A 18 1.27 -3.84 -20.82
C MET A 18 1.04 -5.30 -21.28
N LEU A 19 1.13 -6.28 -20.40
CA LEU A 19 0.91 -7.70 -20.77
C LEU A 19 -0.54 -8.03 -21.14
N LEU A 20 -1.48 -7.12 -20.90
CA LEU A 20 -2.90 -7.29 -21.19
C LEU A 20 -3.37 -6.69 -22.53
N LEU A 21 -2.49 -6.04 -23.30
CA LEU A 21 -2.86 -5.38 -24.57
C LEU A 21 -2.58 -6.20 -25.83
N GLY A 22 -2.32 -7.48 -25.71
CA GLY A 22 -1.89 -8.34 -26.81
C GLY A 22 -2.97 -9.14 -27.52
N SER A 23 -4.17 -8.59 -27.82
CA SER A 23 -5.05 -9.28 -28.77
C SER A 23 -6.17 -8.39 -29.33
N ALA A 24 -5.84 -7.51 -30.28
CA ALA A 24 -6.75 -7.11 -31.33
C ALA A 24 -5.95 -6.60 -32.55
N ALA A 25 -5.26 -7.52 -33.22
CA ALA A 25 -4.68 -7.24 -34.52
C ALA A 25 -5.71 -7.60 -35.59
N PHE A 26 -6.37 -6.60 -36.17
CA PHE A 26 -6.86 -6.70 -37.56
C PHE A 26 -5.90 -5.91 -38.44
N ALA A 27 -5.28 -6.64 -39.36
CA ALA A 27 -4.34 -6.13 -40.32
C ALA A 27 -4.99 -5.14 -41.28
N GLN A 28 -4.36 -3.98 -41.45
CA GLN A 28 -4.27 -3.25 -42.70
C GLN A 28 -2.97 -2.50 -42.72
N GLU A 29 -2.11 -2.83 -43.70
CA GLU A 29 -0.92 -2.08 -44.05
C GLU A 29 -1.34 -0.73 -44.68
N GLU A 30 -1.17 0.33 -43.90
CA GLU A 30 -0.97 1.71 -44.39
C GLU A 30 0.14 2.27 -43.51
N GLU A 31 1.05 3.08 -44.05
CA GLU A 31 2.08 3.81 -43.31
C GLU A 31 1.37 4.58 -42.17
N GLU A 32 1.31 3.98 -41.00
CA GLU A 32 0.66 4.57 -39.82
C GLU A 32 1.67 5.47 -39.10
N GLU A 33 1.43 6.77 -39.11
CA GLU A 33 1.73 7.61 -37.96
C GLU A 33 1.27 6.82 -36.71
N GLU A 34 2.18 6.47 -35.78
CA GLU A 34 1.85 5.76 -34.56
C GLU A 34 0.67 6.46 -33.87
N LYS A 35 -0.52 5.89 -34.03
CA LYS A 35 -1.71 6.41 -33.35
C LYS A 35 -1.48 6.29 -31.85
N LYS A 36 -1.25 7.42 -31.23
CA LYS A 36 -1.16 7.61 -29.79
C LYS A 36 -2.41 7.03 -29.16
N LYS A 37 -2.27 5.88 -28.46
CA LYS A 37 -3.41 5.17 -27.90
C LYS A 37 -3.55 5.46 -26.42
N ILE A 38 -4.77 5.82 -25.99
CA ILE A 38 -5.15 5.73 -24.59
C ILE A 38 -5.29 4.23 -24.27
N SER A 39 -4.60 3.77 -23.23
CA SER A 39 -4.72 2.42 -22.72
C SER A 39 -5.76 2.39 -21.60
N PHE A 40 -6.46 1.26 -21.49
CA PHE A 40 -7.34 0.96 -20.38
C PHE A 40 -6.97 -0.40 -19.82
N SER A 41 -6.89 -0.48 -18.51
CA SER A 41 -6.66 -1.71 -17.76
C SER A 41 -7.37 -1.62 -16.43
N GLY A 42 -7.46 -2.73 -15.71
CA GLY A 42 -8.08 -2.71 -14.42
C GLY A 42 -8.16 -4.08 -13.78
N SER A 43 -8.80 -4.14 -12.62
CA SER A 43 -9.03 -5.38 -11.91
C SER A 43 -10.32 -5.34 -11.12
N VAL A 44 -10.80 -6.54 -10.78
CA VAL A 44 -11.86 -6.76 -9.81
C VAL A 44 -11.46 -7.90 -8.90
N ASP A 45 -11.75 -7.77 -7.62
CA ASP A 45 -11.44 -8.82 -6.67
C ASP A 45 -12.54 -8.99 -5.60
N ALA A 46 -12.61 -10.21 -5.10
CA ALA A 46 -13.46 -10.60 -3.99
C ALA A 46 -12.77 -11.71 -3.20
N TYR A 47 -13.17 -11.86 -1.95
CA TYR A 47 -12.55 -12.85 -1.08
C TYR A 47 -13.53 -13.47 -0.09
N TYR A 48 -13.11 -14.56 0.52
CA TYR A 48 -13.70 -15.15 1.70
C TYR A 48 -12.65 -15.20 2.81
N ARG A 49 -13.00 -14.78 4.03
CA ARG A 49 -12.13 -14.84 5.20
C ARG A 49 -12.84 -15.47 6.38
N THR A 50 -12.10 -16.20 7.21
CA THR A 50 -12.58 -16.74 8.48
C THR A 50 -11.44 -16.86 9.49
N ASN A 51 -11.73 -16.55 10.74
CA ASN A 51 -10.81 -16.78 11.85
C ASN A 51 -10.93 -18.23 12.35
N PHE A 52 -9.81 -18.83 12.72
CA PHE A 52 -9.80 -20.13 13.39
C PHE A 52 -10.03 -19.98 14.91
N ASN A 53 -9.55 -18.89 15.53
CA ASN A 53 -9.61 -18.65 16.96
C ASN A 53 -10.24 -17.30 17.36
N GLY A 54 -10.39 -16.35 16.46
CA GLY A 54 -11.06 -15.07 16.70
C GLY A 54 -12.55 -15.10 16.38
N LEU A 55 -13.26 -14.00 16.72
CA LEU A 55 -14.66 -13.78 16.36
C LEU A 55 -14.82 -13.70 14.84
N ASN A 56 -15.85 -14.37 14.30
CA ASN A 56 -16.21 -14.32 12.89
C ASN A 56 -17.45 -13.48 12.58
N SER A 57 -18.16 -13.05 13.61
CA SER A 57 -19.35 -12.20 13.48
C SER A 57 -19.41 -11.22 14.64
N ALA A 58 -20.06 -10.08 14.42
CA ALA A 58 -20.33 -9.13 15.47
C ALA A 58 -21.17 -9.76 16.59
N VAL A 59 -20.92 -9.34 17.82
CA VAL A 59 -21.66 -9.77 19.03
C VAL A 59 -22.39 -8.55 19.60
N PRO A 60 -23.74 -8.50 19.58
CA PRO A 60 -24.49 -7.37 20.11
C PRO A 60 -24.27 -7.18 21.62
N ILE A 61 -24.11 -5.95 22.05
CA ILE A 61 -24.10 -5.53 23.45
C ILE A 61 -25.52 -5.10 23.80
N VAL A 62 -26.15 -5.80 24.76
CA VAL A 62 -27.53 -5.56 25.16
C VAL A 62 -27.58 -5.06 26.60
N GLU A 63 -28.14 -3.86 26.82
CA GLU A 63 -28.41 -3.29 28.13
C GLU A 63 -29.90 -3.02 28.33
N ALA A 64 -30.47 -3.43 29.45
CA ALA A 64 -31.91 -3.29 29.75
C ALA A 64 -32.87 -3.86 28.68
N GLY A 65 -32.38 -4.81 27.84
CA GLY A 65 -33.14 -5.43 26.76
C GLY A 65 -33.08 -4.68 25.42
N GLU A 66 -32.30 -3.61 25.34
CA GLU A 66 -32.03 -2.84 24.09
C GLU A 66 -30.60 -3.05 23.65
N GLU A 67 -30.37 -3.14 22.34
CA GLU A 67 -29.05 -3.19 21.73
C GLU A 67 -28.42 -1.78 21.78
N VAL A 68 -27.29 -1.65 22.49
CA VAL A 68 -26.57 -0.38 22.69
C VAL A 68 -25.27 -0.28 21.92
N GLY A 69 -24.86 -1.37 21.28
CA GLY A 69 -23.63 -1.44 20.47
C GLY A 69 -23.30 -2.87 20.09
N GLU A 70 -22.15 -3.06 19.44
CA GLU A 70 -21.64 -4.39 19.09
C GLU A 70 -20.12 -4.49 19.28
N ILE A 71 -19.66 -5.69 19.56
CA ILE A 71 -18.25 -6.07 19.47
C ILE A 71 -18.01 -6.54 18.04
N PRO A 72 -17.12 -5.91 17.27
CA PRO A 72 -16.88 -6.28 15.88
C PRO A 72 -16.20 -7.65 15.76
N PRO A 73 -16.24 -8.27 14.56
CA PRO A 73 -15.41 -9.43 14.26
C PRO A 73 -13.93 -9.13 14.48
N THR A 74 -13.16 -10.13 14.91
CA THR A 74 -11.72 -9.94 15.14
C THR A 74 -10.97 -9.87 13.82
N ALA A 75 -10.12 -8.85 13.70
CA ALA A 75 -9.23 -8.66 12.55
C ALA A 75 -7.81 -8.32 13.02
N PRO A 76 -6.77 -8.54 12.21
CA PRO A 76 -5.45 -7.98 12.49
C PRO A 76 -5.49 -6.46 12.35
N GLY A 77 -4.53 -5.76 12.95
CA GLY A 77 -4.39 -4.31 12.80
C GLY A 77 -3.92 -3.84 11.40
N SER A 78 -3.60 -4.78 10.49
CA SER A 78 -3.23 -4.43 9.11
C SER A 78 -4.44 -4.06 8.28
N SER A 79 -4.24 -3.20 7.25
CA SER A 79 -5.26 -2.78 6.30
C SER A 79 -5.69 -3.91 5.38
N PHE A 80 -6.86 -3.78 4.80
CA PHE A 80 -7.43 -4.61 3.73
C PHE A 80 -7.75 -6.07 4.12
N ALA A 81 -8.77 -6.61 3.47
CA ALA A 81 -9.19 -8.00 3.57
C ALA A 81 -9.55 -8.47 5.00
N ASN A 82 -10.11 -7.59 5.81
CA ASN A 82 -10.40 -7.83 7.22
C ASN A 82 -11.82 -8.33 7.51
N ASP A 83 -12.74 -8.22 6.54
CA ASP A 83 -14.12 -8.68 6.70
C ASP A 83 -14.20 -10.20 6.69
N ASN A 84 -14.93 -10.76 7.67
CA ASN A 84 -15.18 -12.19 7.75
C ASN A 84 -16.40 -12.58 6.86
N GLY A 85 -16.36 -13.80 6.33
CA GLY A 85 -17.34 -14.29 5.37
C GLY A 85 -16.95 -13.92 3.93
N PHE A 86 -17.93 -13.83 3.03
CA PHE A 86 -17.72 -13.39 1.66
C PHE A 86 -17.77 -11.88 1.58
N ALA A 87 -16.73 -11.29 1.03
CA ALA A 87 -16.58 -9.86 0.90
C ALA A 87 -16.07 -9.47 -0.49
N ILE A 88 -16.38 -8.26 -0.92
CA ILE A 88 -15.78 -7.64 -2.10
C ILE A 88 -14.52 -6.89 -1.69
N GLY A 89 -13.52 -6.88 -2.56
CA GLY A 89 -12.32 -6.05 -2.40
C GLY A 89 -12.49 -4.71 -3.08
N MET A 90 -11.99 -4.57 -4.31
CA MET A 90 -12.16 -3.35 -5.09
C MET A 90 -12.37 -3.62 -6.58
N VAL A 91 -12.92 -2.63 -7.27
CA VAL A 91 -12.76 -2.42 -8.71
C VAL A 91 -11.68 -1.37 -8.88
N ASN A 92 -10.66 -1.68 -9.68
CA ASN A 92 -9.61 -0.75 -10.07
C ASN A 92 -9.72 -0.50 -11.57
N PHE A 93 -9.80 0.75 -11.98
CA PHE A 93 -9.88 1.16 -13.38
C PHE A 93 -8.80 2.19 -13.69
N ILE A 94 -7.92 1.84 -14.62
CA ILE A 94 -6.77 2.67 -14.98
C ILE A 94 -6.89 3.10 -16.44
N ALA A 95 -6.87 4.41 -16.68
CA ALA A 95 -6.69 5.01 -17.98
C ALA A 95 -5.31 5.65 -18.06
N GLY A 96 -4.56 5.37 -19.12
CA GLY A 96 -3.22 5.90 -19.32
C GLY A 96 -3.00 6.38 -20.76
N TYR A 97 -2.19 7.40 -20.90
CA TYR A 97 -1.63 7.80 -22.18
C TYR A 97 -0.11 7.86 -22.06
N GLU A 98 0.56 7.12 -22.91
CA GLU A 98 2.00 7.09 -22.97
C GLU A 98 2.46 7.68 -24.30
N GLY A 99 2.94 8.93 -24.25
CA GLY A 99 3.54 9.61 -25.37
C GLY A 99 5.06 9.70 -25.24
N GLU A 100 5.73 9.99 -26.34
CA GLU A 100 7.19 10.12 -26.38
C GLU A 100 7.72 11.14 -25.37
N LYS A 101 7.04 12.27 -25.23
CA LYS A 101 7.46 13.39 -24.35
C LYS A 101 6.57 13.59 -23.13
N VAL A 102 5.30 13.27 -23.24
CA VAL A 102 4.32 13.55 -22.18
C VAL A 102 3.34 12.40 -22.04
N GLY A 103 2.79 12.22 -20.85
CA GLY A 103 1.73 11.25 -20.60
C GLY A 103 0.95 11.57 -19.35
N PHE A 104 -0.03 10.72 -19.07
CA PHE A 104 -0.82 10.78 -17.83
C PHE A 104 -1.21 9.38 -17.37
N VAL A 105 -1.55 9.29 -16.09
CA VAL A 105 -2.25 8.16 -15.49
C VAL A 105 -3.44 8.70 -14.70
N ALA A 106 -4.59 8.05 -14.90
CA ALA A 106 -5.79 8.21 -14.08
C ALA A 106 -6.19 6.82 -13.58
N ASP A 107 -6.04 6.58 -12.29
CA ASP A 107 -6.29 5.33 -11.60
C ASP A 107 -7.39 5.54 -10.58
N LEU A 108 -8.55 4.92 -10.83
CA LEU A 108 -9.75 5.05 -10.02
C LEU A 108 -10.04 3.73 -9.32
N VAL A 109 -10.44 3.81 -8.05
CA VAL A 109 -10.75 2.67 -7.19
C VAL A 109 -12.15 2.80 -6.59
N PHE A 110 -12.83 1.66 -6.47
CA PHE A 110 -14.17 1.57 -5.91
C PHE A 110 -14.30 0.31 -5.06
N GLY A 111 -15.10 0.37 -4.01
CA GLY A 111 -15.29 -0.73 -3.07
C GLY A 111 -14.44 -0.59 -1.81
N PRO A 112 -14.62 -1.50 -0.81
CA PRO A 112 -14.03 -1.35 0.53
C PRO A 112 -12.52 -1.15 0.51
N ARG A 113 -11.76 -1.97 -0.22
CA ARG A 113 -10.30 -1.82 -0.34
C ARG A 113 -9.91 -0.50 -1.02
N GLY A 114 -10.71 -0.02 -1.98
CA GLY A 114 -10.49 1.26 -2.64
C GLY A 114 -10.77 2.44 -1.70
N GLU A 115 -11.82 2.34 -0.89
CA GLU A 115 -12.18 3.34 0.11
C GLU A 115 -11.10 3.43 1.22
N ASP A 116 -10.65 2.27 1.70
CA ASP A 116 -9.54 2.19 2.67
C ASP A 116 -8.23 2.75 2.10
N ALA A 117 -7.99 2.64 0.79
CA ALA A 117 -6.77 3.13 0.15
C ALA A 117 -6.72 4.66 0.02
N VAL A 118 -7.88 5.33 0.02
CA VAL A 118 -8.02 6.80 -0.15
C VAL A 118 -8.71 7.43 1.07
N PHE A 119 -8.45 6.89 2.24
CA PHE A 119 -9.16 7.14 3.50
C PHE A 119 -9.16 8.61 3.97
N ASN A 120 -8.16 9.40 3.57
CA ASN A 120 -8.07 10.82 3.95
C ASN A 120 -8.84 11.77 3.02
N ASP A 121 -9.37 11.25 1.90
CA ASP A 121 -10.14 12.04 0.96
C ASP A 121 -11.65 11.82 1.13
N SER A 122 -12.43 12.75 0.65
CA SER A 122 -13.89 12.70 0.75
C SER A 122 -14.56 13.24 -0.51
N GLY A 123 -15.81 12.83 -0.72
CA GLY A 123 -16.57 13.26 -1.90
C GLY A 123 -15.99 12.70 -3.21
N PRO A 124 -15.89 13.49 -4.29
CA PRO A 124 -15.44 12.99 -5.59
C PRO A 124 -13.99 12.50 -5.63
N THR A 125 -13.12 12.92 -4.68
CA THR A 125 -11.72 12.52 -4.63
C THR A 125 -11.50 11.17 -3.95
N SER A 126 -12.48 10.67 -3.19
CA SER A 126 -12.39 9.38 -2.48
C SER A 126 -12.33 8.13 -3.38
N ILE A 127 -12.28 8.31 -4.69
CA ILE A 127 -12.07 7.23 -5.67
C ILE A 127 -10.76 7.40 -6.46
N VAL A 128 -9.99 8.43 -6.18
CA VAL A 128 -8.75 8.74 -6.94
C VAL A 128 -7.56 8.12 -6.24
N ASN A 129 -7.14 6.94 -6.72
CA ASN A 129 -5.90 6.32 -6.26
C ASN A 129 -4.67 7.02 -6.83
N GLN A 130 -4.66 7.29 -8.15
CA GLN A 130 -3.61 8.08 -8.79
C GLN A 130 -4.20 8.99 -9.86
N LEU A 131 -3.71 10.22 -9.91
CA LEU A 131 -4.03 11.15 -10.98
C LEU A 131 -2.83 12.08 -11.18
N TYR A 132 -2.05 11.82 -12.24
CA TYR A 132 -0.87 12.61 -12.53
C TYR A 132 -0.58 12.75 -14.02
N VAL A 133 0.14 13.79 -14.35
CA VAL A 133 0.77 14.00 -15.66
C VAL A 133 2.28 13.91 -15.52
N TYR A 134 2.95 13.49 -16.57
CA TYR A 134 4.41 13.46 -16.59
C TYR A 134 4.98 14.03 -17.89
N TRP A 135 6.21 14.53 -17.79
CA TRP A 135 7.00 15.06 -18.87
C TRP A 135 8.41 14.44 -18.88
N ASN A 136 8.72 13.73 -19.95
CA ASN A 136 10.06 13.25 -20.25
C ASN A 136 10.89 14.43 -20.79
N VAL A 137 11.57 15.14 -19.89
CA VAL A 137 12.44 16.28 -20.21
C VAL A 137 13.58 15.83 -21.12
N SER A 138 14.07 14.63 -20.86
CA SER A 138 15.09 13.92 -21.65
C SER A 138 14.93 12.41 -21.49
N ASP A 139 15.75 11.63 -22.19
CA ASP A 139 15.79 10.16 -22.01
C ASP A 139 16.20 9.73 -20.57
N LYS A 140 16.69 10.66 -19.76
CA LYS A 140 17.21 10.42 -18.40
C LYS A 140 16.44 11.11 -17.31
N VAL A 141 15.55 12.03 -17.62
CA VAL A 141 14.85 12.85 -16.63
C VAL A 141 13.37 12.91 -16.94
N THR A 142 12.55 12.49 -15.97
CA THR A 142 11.10 12.59 -16.01
C THR A 142 10.61 13.43 -14.83
N LEU A 143 9.78 14.43 -15.12
CA LEU A 143 9.04 15.20 -14.11
C LEU A 143 7.61 14.68 -14.05
N THR A 144 7.09 14.47 -12.84
CA THR A 144 5.71 14.02 -12.59
C THR A 144 5.02 14.98 -11.63
N LEU A 145 3.81 15.42 -11.97
CA LEU A 145 2.99 16.32 -11.16
C LEU A 145 1.60 15.71 -10.97
N GLY A 146 1.16 15.57 -9.74
CA GLY A 146 -0.16 15.06 -9.34
C GLY A 146 -0.09 14.14 -8.15
N ASN A 147 -1.12 13.30 -7.99
CA ASN A 147 -1.18 12.26 -6.97
C ASN A 147 -0.69 10.92 -7.54
N PHE A 148 0.24 10.27 -6.86
CA PHE A 148 0.84 9.00 -7.27
C PHE A 148 1.06 8.10 -6.06
N ASN A 149 1.03 6.78 -6.28
CA ASN A 149 1.30 5.80 -5.22
C ASN A 149 2.67 6.05 -4.60
N THR A 150 2.77 5.73 -3.32
CA THR A 150 4.01 5.90 -2.55
C THR A 150 5.21 5.21 -3.21
N PHE A 151 6.37 5.76 -2.98
CA PHE A 151 7.66 5.16 -3.32
C PHE A 151 8.30 4.42 -2.14
N LEU A 152 7.64 4.47 -0.96
CA LEU A 152 8.04 3.74 0.24
C LEU A 152 7.29 2.41 0.32
N GLY A 153 7.89 1.42 0.98
CA GLY A 153 7.29 0.12 1.19
C GLY A 153 7.38 -0.84 0.01
N TYR A 154 7.16 -2.12 0.27
CA TYR A 154 7.26 -3.21 -0.69
C TYR A 154 5.90 -3.58 -1.31
N GLU A 155 4.87 -3.64 -0.49
CA GLU A 155 3.50 -3.94 -0.92
C GLU A 155 2.84 -2.71 -1.55
N VAL A 156 1.77 -2.93 -2.31
CA VAL A 156 1.01 -1.88 -3.00
C VAL A 156 -0.49 -2.07 -2.78
N ILE A 157 -1.27 -1.03 -3.08
CA ILE A 157 -2.73 -1.04 -2.91
C ILE A 157 -3.40 -2.10 -3.79
N SER A 158 -2.99 -2.20 -5.07
CA SER A 158 -3.59 -3.16 -6.01
C SER A 158 -3.22 -4.60 -5.68
N PRO A 159 -4.18 -5.51 -5.46
CA PRO A 159 -3.91 -6.92 -5.18
C PRO A 159 -3.31 -7.67 -6.37
N VAL A 160 -3.38 -7.09 -7.57
CA VAL A 160 -2.78 -7.69 -8.78
C VAL A 160 -1.27 -7.73 -8.69
N ALA A 161 -0.66 -6.70 -8.08
CA ALA A 161 0.79 -6.53 -8.00
C ALA A 161 1.40 -7.10 -6.71
N ASN A 162 0.60 -7.44 -5.72
CA ASN A 162 1.04 -8.12 -4.51
C ASN A 162 1.06 -9.64 -4.71
N PHE A 163 2.00 -10.31 -4.04
CA PHE A 163 2.00 -11.76 -3.95
C PHE A 163 0.96 -12.26 -2.94
N ASN A 164 0.92 -11.65 -1.75
CA ASN A 164 -0.09 -11.88 -0.74
C ASN A 164 -1.30 -10.97 -1.00
N TYR A 165 -2.52 -11.49 -0.78
CA TYR A 165 -3.73 -10.69 -0.92
C TYR A 165 -3.98 -9.79 0.29
N SER A 166 -3.74 -10.32 1.50
CA SER A 166 -3.69 -9.53 2.74
C SER A 166 -2.36 -8.75 2.83
N THR A 167 -2.36 -7.66 3.59
CA THR A 167 -1.21 -6.75 3.71
C THR A 167 -0.48 -6.88 5.05
N SER A 168 0.77 -6.43 5.07
CA SER A 168 1.61 -6.33 6.26
C SER A 168 1.20 -5.14 7.15
N TYR A 169 1.66 -5.12 8.39
CA TYR A 169 1.55 -3.95 9.28
C TYR A 169 2.37 -2.78 8.73
N MET A 170 3.63 -3.02 8.30
CA MET A 170 4.47 -1.96 7.72
C MET A 170 3.81 -1.27 6.53
N PHE A 171 3.13 -2.01 5.64
CA PHE A 171 2.38 -1.41 4.55
C PHE A 171 1.22 -0.56 5.07
N SER A 172 0.49 -1.06 6.06
CA SER A 172 -0.75 -0.46 6.55
C SER A 172 -0.54 0.87 7.28
N TYR A 173 0.61 1.05 7.89
CA TYR A 173 0.98 2.26 8.64
C TYR A 173 2.04 3.11 7.96
N GLY A 174 2.53 2.68 6.80
CA GLY A 174 3.27 3.52 5.87
C GLY A 174 2.33 4.37 4.99
N PRO A 175 2.86 5.38 4.28
CA PRO A 175 2.06 6.18 3.37
C PRO A 175 1.58 5.36 2.16
N PHE A 176 0.35 5.62 1.68
CA PHE A 176 -0.22 4.98 0.49
C PHE A 176 0.02 5.81 -0.77
N SER A 177 -0.06 7.15 -0.65
CA SER A 177 0.04 8.05 -1.78
C SER A 177 0.74 9.37 -1.44
N HIS A 178 1.16 10.07 -2.48
CA HIS A 178 1.74 11.40 -2.37
C HIS A 178 1.20 12.31 -3.47
N THR A 179 0.84 13.51 -3.12
CA THR A 179 0.53 14.57 -4.08
C THR A 179 1.66 15.59 -4.11
N GLY A 180 2.22 15.85 -5.29
CA GLY A 180 3.32 16.79 -5.42
C GLY A 180 4.01 16.75 -6.76
N LEU A 181 5.22 17.28 -6.77
CA LEU A 181 6.13 17.26 -7.91
C LEU A 181 7.32 16.35 -7.58
N LYS A 182 7.57 15.36 -8.42
CA LYS A 182 8.78 14.53 -8.35
C LYS A 182 9.58 14.58 -9.63
N ALA A 183 10.88 14.40 -9.50
CA ALA A 183 11.83 14.26 -10.58
C ALA A 183 12.55 12.91 -10.46
N ASP A 184 12.43 12.09 -11.48
CA ASP A 184 13.08 10.79 -11.60
C ASP A 184 14.27 10.89 -12.53
N PHE A 185 15.41 10.27 -12.17
CA PHE A 185 16.67 10.31 -12.89
C PHE A 185 17.15 8.90 -13.21
N ASP A 186 17.45 8.63 -14.49
CA ASP A 186 18.23 7.47 -14.93
C ASP A 186 19.72 7.85 -14.89
N LEU A 187 20.44 7.27 -13.94
CA LEU A 187 21.88 7.51 -13.76
C LEU A 187 22.74 6.56 -14.62
N GLY A 188 22.10 5.58 -15.28
CA GLY A 188 22.76 4.53 -16.07
C GLY A 188 23.34 3.41 -15.20
N ASN A 189 23.74 2.31 -15.84
CA ASN A 189 24.30 1.12 -15.16
C ASN A 189 23.42 0.60 -14.01
N ASP A 190 22.10 0.55 -14.25
CA ASP A 190 21.06 0.11 -13.29
C ASP A 190 20.88 1.02 -12.05
N TRP A 191 21.52 2.19 -12.03
CA TRP A 191 21.30 3.19 -10.99
C TRP A 191 20.18 4.16 -11.37
N SER A 192 19.38 4.52 -10.38
CA SER A 192 18.35 5.56 -10.49
C SER A 192 18.31 6.41 -9.23
N ALA A 193 17.80 7.62 -9.35
CA ALA A 193 17.49 8.48 -8.22
C ALA A 193 16.15 9.17 -8.44
N MET A 194 15.49 9.56 -7.35
CA MET A 194 14.30 10.39 -7.37
C MET A 194 14.38 11.41 -6.25
N VAL A 195 13.87 12.62 -6.50
CA VAL A 195 13.60 13.63 -5.47
C VAL A 195 12.20 14.18 -5.65
N ALA A 196 11.54 14.54 -4.55
CA ALA A 196 10.17 15.04 -4.57
C ALA A 196 9.93 16.16 -3.55
N ILE A 197 9.02 17.08 -3.90
CA ILE A 197 8.40 18.04 -2.99
C ILE A 197 6.91 17.67 -2.97
N LEU A 198 6.41 17.39 -1.77
CA LEU A 198 5.14 16.71 -1.54
C LEU A 198 4.29 17.50 -0.55
N ASN A 199 2.98 17.40 -0.70
CA ASN A 199 2.04 17.74 0.36
C ASN A 199 2.15 16.71 1.51
N GLN A 200 1.29 16.86 2.51
CA GLN A 200 1.05 15.82 3.51
C GLN A 200 0.67 14.50 2.82
N THR A 201 1.15 13.37 3.33
CA THR A 201 0.90 12.04 2.77
C THR A 201 -0.58 11.68 2.80
N ASP A 202 -1.02 10.85 1.85
CA ASP A 202 -2.37 10.30 1.76
C ASP A 202 -3.49 11.33 1.57
N PHE A 203 -3.15 12.52 1.07
CA PHE A 203 -4.13 13.54 0.67
C PHE A 203 -3.95 13.91 -0.80
N THR A 204 -5.05 13.93 -1.56
CA THR A 204 -5.04 14.38 -2.95
C THR A 204 -4.91 15.89 -3.08
N SER A 205 -5.14 16.66 -2.01
CA SER A 205 -5.00 18.11 -1.99
C SER A 205 -4.43 18.63 -0.68
N ALA A 206 -3.62 19.70 -0.74
CA ALA A 206 -3.12 20.39 0.44
C ALA A 206 -4.23 21.24 1.06
N ALA A 207 -4.92 20.69 2.05
CA ALA A 207 -6.05 21.39 2.65
C ALA A 207 -5.73 22.06 4.00
N ARG A 208 -4.74 21.57 4.74
CA ARG A 208 -4.56 21.93 6.16
C ARG A 208 -3.13 22.31 6.54
N GLN A 209 -2.19 22.27 5.59
CA GLN A 209 -0.77 22.45 5.85
C GLN A 209 -0.16 23.37 4.80
N SER A 210 0.69 24.30 5.22
CA SER A 210 1.44 25.21 4.33
C SER A 210 2.86 24.71 4.03
N ASP A 211 3.39 23.81 4.86
CA ASP A 211 4.73 23.27 4.71
C ASP A 211 4.73 22.04 3.79
N PHE A 212 5.86 21.79 3.15
CA PHE A 212 6.05 20.66 2.26
C PHE A 212 6.84 19.55 2.96
N SER A 213 6.57 18.31 2.52
CA SER A 213 7.42 17.17 2.76
C SER A 213 8.38 16.96 1.60
N PHE A 214 9.51 16.31 1.88
CA PHE A 214 10.55 16.00 0.90
C PHE A 214 10.75 14.51 0.83
N GLY A 215 10.69 13.98 -0.39
CA GLY A 215 10.96 12.58 -0.70
C GLY A 215 12.27 12.44 -1.47
N ALA A 216 12.98 11.34 -1.21
CA ALA A 216 14.14 10.93 -2.01
C ALA A 216 14.20 9.41 -2.12
N GLN A 217 14.72 8.92 -3.23
CA GLN A 217 14.96 7.50 -3.47
C GLN A 217 16.29 7.32 -4.20
N LEU A 218 17.07 6.35 -3.78
CA LEU A 218 18.22 5.84 -4.52
C LEU A 218 17.95 4.39 -4.90
N GLY A 219 18.00 4.10 -6.20
CA GLY A 219 17.76 2.76 -6.75
C GLY A 219 19.01 2.16 -7.39
N TYR A 220 19.20 0.86 -7.18
CA TYR A 220 20.21 0.07 -7.89
C TYR A 220 19.68 -1.34 -8.16
N ALA A 221 19.62 -1.73 -9.43
CA ALA A 221 19.27 -3.08 -9.88
C ALA A 221 17.99 -3.67 -9.21
N GLY A 222 16.96 -2.83 -9.00
CA GLY A 222 15.70 -3.23 -8.36
C GLY A 222 15.70 -3.19 -6.83
N GLN A 223 16.76 -2.66 -6.23
CA GLN A 223 16.86 -2.35 -4.81
C GLN A 223 16.65 -0.86 -4.61
N PHE A 224 15.93 -0.44 -3.58
CA PHE A 224 15.62 0.95 -3.32
C PHE A 224 15.83 1.31 -1.86
N LEU A 225 16.52 2.43 -1.65
CA LEU A 225 16.58 3.10 -0.36
C LEU A 225 15.78 4.40 -0.48
N ASN A 226 14.76 4.53 0.36
CA ASN A 226 13.75 5.57 0.31
C ASN A 226 13.82 6.44 1.55
N PHE A 227 13.54 7.75 1.39
CA PHE A 227 13.49 8.71 2.48
C PHE A 227 12.26 9.60 2.32
N LEU A 228 11.59 9.87 3.43
CA LEU A 228 10.55 10.87 3.55
C LEU A 228 10.81 11.71 4.79
N TYR A 229 10.68 13.04 4.66
CA TYR A 229 10.84 13.97 5.76
C TYR A 229 9.94 15.18 5.57
N GLY A 230 9.20 15.57 6.59
CA GLY A 230 8.38 16.78 6.59
C GLY A 230 7.21 16.73 7.55
N LYS A 231 6.54 17.85 7.71
CA LYS A 231 5.38 17.94 8.60
C LYS A 231 4.19 17.14 8.08
N GLN A 232 3.49 16.49 9.00
CA GLN A 232 2.29 15.69 8.75
C GLN A 232 1.22 16.11 9.78
N GLY A 233 0.43 17.14 9.52
CA GLY A 233 -0.55 17.56 10.50
C GLY A 233 -1.23 18.88 10.16
N ILE A 234 -1.77 19.55 11.14
CA ILE A 234 -2.56 20.78 10.99
C ILE A 234 -1.71 21.96 11.45
N ASP A 235 -1.46 22.94 10.56
CA ASP A 235 -0.67 24.14 10.89
C ASP A 235 -1.37 25.06 11.90
N LYS A 236 -2.70 25.14 11.84
CA LYS A 236 -3.48 26.09 12.65
C LYS A 236 -4.83 25.52 13.02
N ILE A 237 -5.20 25.71 14.27
CA ILE A 237 -6.55 25.42 14.77
C ILE A 237 -7.17 26.70 15.35
N VAL A 238 -8.49 26.72 15.44
CA VAL A 238 -9.23 27.76 16.17
C VAL A 238 -9.89 27.09 17.37
N ASN A 239 -9.39 27.38 18.56
CA ASN A 239 -9.91 26.88 19.82
C ASN A 239 -10.53 28.05 20.59
N ASP A 240 -11.84 27.99 20.90
CA ASP A 240 -12.59 29.04 21.59
C ASP A 240 -12.41 30.46 21.01
N GLY A 241 -12.20 30.53 19.66
CA GLY A 241 -12.00 31.79 18.95
C GLY A 241 -10.56 32.33 19.00
N VAL A 242 -9.62 31.55 19.54
CA VAL A 242 -8.18 31.84 19.54
C VAL A 242 -7.54 31.01 18.44
N ILE A 243 -6.62 31.59 17.66
CA ILE A 243 -5.81 30.86 16.70
C ILE A 243 -4.62 30.26 17.47
N GLU A 244 -4.52 28.95 17.43
CA GLU A 244 -3.42 28.20 18.00
C GLU A 244 -2.63 27.55 16.85
N GLU A 245 -1.31 27.46 16.99
CA GLU A 245 -0.40 26.79 16.07
C GLU A 245 0.16 25.56 16.83
N PRO A 246 -0.37 24.36 16.57
CA PRO A 246 0.14 23.15 17.23
C PRO A 246 1.62 22.95 16.92
N ASP A 247 2.40 22.58 17.92
CA ASP A 247 3.80 22.20 17.72
C ASP A 247 3.83 20.75 17.20
N ILE A 248 3.81 20.62 15.88
CA ILE A 248 3.82 19.31 15.19
C ILE A 248 5.22 19.07 14.66
N ASN A 249 5.85 18.03 15.16
CA ASN A 249 7.15 17.58 14.69
C ASN A 249 7.11 17.03 13.28
N ASN A 250 8.28 16.94 12.65
CA ASN A 250 8.39 16.37 11.32
C ASN A 250 8.37 14.85 11.39
N LEU A 251 7.56 14.22 10.54
CA LEU A 251 7.72 12.82 10.24
C LEU A 251 9.08 12.57 9.58
N PHE A 252 9.76 11.52 9.99
CA PHE A 252 10.93 10.97 9.33
C PHE A 252 10.68 9.49 9.02
N GLN A 253 10.93 9.09 7.78
CA GLN A 253 10.88 7.67 7.39
C GLN A 253 12.06 7.32 6.51
N ILE A 254 12.71 6.22 6.84
CA ILE A 254 13.69 5.54 5.99
C ILE A 254 13.18 4.12 5.71
N ASP A 255 13.24 3.72 4.46
CA ASP A 255 12.70 2.45 4.01
C ASP A 255 13.63 1.82 2.97
N TYR A 256 13.87 0.52 3.10
CA TYR A 256 14.54 -0.28 2.10
C TYR A 256 13.58 -1.30 1.51
N THR A 257 13.47 -1.32 0.19
CA THR A 257 12.74 -2.34 -0.55
C THR A 257 13.60 -2.97 -1.61
N GLY A 258 13.48 -4.28 -1.78
CA GLY A 258 14.21 -4.95 -2.84
C GLY A 258 13.76 -6.38 -3.07
N GLY A 259 14.31 -6.98 -4.12
CA GLY A 259 14.04 -8.37 -4.44
C GLY A 259 15.20 -9.01 -5.19
N PHE A 260 15.41 -10.29 -4.91
CA PHE A 260 16.50 -11.08 -5.47
C PHE A 260 15.94 -12.34 -6.12
N ASN A 261 16.26 -12.53 -7.41
CA ASN A 261 16.06 -13.83 -8.07
C ASN A 261 17.26 -14.72 -7.74
N ILE A 262 16.99 -15.86 -7.16
CA ILE A 262 17.99 -16.87 -6.77
C ILE A 262 17.74 -18.12 -7.60
N GLY A 263 18.48 -18.27 -8.71
CA GLY A 263 18.18 -19.26 -9.73
C GLY A 263 16.96 -18.85 -10.57
N GLU A 264 16.26 -19.86 -11.13
CA GLU A 264 15.13 -19.64 -12.05
C GLU A 264 13.77 -19.58 -11.33
N ASP A 265 13.65 -20.30 -10.20
CA ASP A 265 12.35 -20.56 -9.57
C ASP A 265 12.16 -19.84 -8.21
N PHE A 266 13.23 -19.34 -7.60
CA PHE A 266 13.16 -18.75 -6.28
C PHE A 266 13.36 -17.23 -6.31
N PHE A 267 12.45 -16.52 -5.67
CA PHE A 267 12.52 -15.08 -5.46
C PHE A 267 12.46 -14.77 -3.97
N LEU A 268 13.27 -13.80 -3.51
CA LEU A 268 13.24 -13.27 -2.16
C LEU A 268 13.01 -11.77 -2.21
N GLY A 269 11.84 -11.31 -1.77
CA GLY A 269 11.56 -9.90 -1.50
C GLY A 269 11.94 -9.52 -0.07
N ILE A 270 12.32 -8.26 0.13
CA ILE A 270 12.70 -7.71 1.43
C ILE A 270 12.11 -6.30 1.55
N ASN A 271 11.54 -6.01 2.72
CA ASN A 271 11.21 -4.66 3.17
C ASN A 271 11.76 -4.45 4.57
N ALA A 272 12.33 -3.28 4.83
CA ALA A 272 12.74 -2.85 6.17
C ALA A 272 12.47 -1.36 6.30
N THR A 273 11.75 -0.97 7.34
CA THR A 273 11.27 0.41 7.54
C THR A 273 11.51 0.86 8.97
N TYR A 274 11.89 2.11 9.14
CA TYR A 274 11.81 2.86 10.38
C TYR A 274 11.04 4.15 10.09
N GLN A 275 10.01 4.42 10.87
CA GLN A 275 9.22 5.64 10.81
C GLN A 275 9.11 6.24 12.20
N ASP A 276 9.38 7.53 12.29
CA ASP A 276 9.16 8.39 13.41
C ASP A 276 8.13 9.45 12.96
N THR A 277 6.93 9.43 13.55
CA THR A 277 5.86 10.36 13.20
C THR A 277 6.05 11.72 13.87
N GLY A 278 7.05 11.83 14.77
CA GLY A 278 7.26 12.98 15.62
C GLY A 278 6.17 13.10 16.70
N ASP A 279 6.33 14.09 17.54
CA ASP A 279 5.34 14.44 18.56
C ASP A 279 4.10 15.06 17.88
N VAL A 280 2.95 14.43 18.06
CA VAL A 280 1.65 14.90 17.59
C VAL A 280 0.73 15.33 18.73
N SER A 281 1.26 15.49 19.94
CA SER A 281 0.53 15.87 21.14
C SER A 281 0.07 17.31 21.09
N PHE A 282 -1.19 17.56 21.46
CA PHE A 282 -1.70 18.90 21.79
C PHE A 282 -1.43 19.27 23.26
N ASP A 283 -0.80 18.39 24.02
CA ASP A 283 -0.46 18.55 25.44
C ASP A 283 1.07 18.65 25.59
N GLU A 284 1.56 19.83 26.00
CA GLU A 284 2.99 20.11 26.20
C GLU A 284 3.62 19.21 27.30
N ASP A 285 2.81 18.55 28.13
CA ASP A 285 3.29 17.73 29.25
C ASP A 285 3.55 16.26 28.89
N THR A 286 3.17 15.81 27.70
CA THR A 286 3.38 14.43 27.22
C THR A 286 3.88 14.42 25.77
N PRO A 287 5.17 14.71 25.54
CA PRO A 287 5.76 14.46 24.22
C PRO A 287 5.89 12.94 24.03
N ASP A 288 5.06 12.37 23.17
CA ASP A 288 5.15 10.96 22.82
C ASP A 288 5.85 10.83 21.46
N ASP A 289 7.06 10.32 21.49
CA ASP A 289 7.71 9.84 20.26
C ASP A 289 6.88 8.64 19.75
N LEU A 290 6.10 8.86 18.71
CA LEU A 290 5.27 7.82 18.08
C LEU A 290 5.89 7.38 16.76
N GLY A 291 5.73 6.11 16.46
CA GLY A 291 6.22 5.58 15.20
C GLY A 291 6.24 4.06 15.18
N PHE A 292 7.02 3.52 14.26
CA PHE A 292 7.23 2.08 14.18
C PHE A 292 8.51 1.73 13.44
N TYR A 293 8.95 0.50 13.62
CA TYR A 293 9.95 -0.12 12.76
C TYR A 293 9.61 -1.58 12.50
N GLY A 294 10.12 -2.09 11.41
CA GLY A 294 9.84 -3.47 11.06
C GLY A 294 10.71 -4.00 9.92
N VAL A 295 10.65 -5.30 9.77
CA VAL A 295 11.26 -6.02 8.66
C VAL A 295 10.32 -7.12 8.18
N ALA A 296 10.18 -7.26 6.86
CA ALA A 296 9.44 -8.35 6.24
C ALA A 296 10.26 -9.03 5.14
N LEU A 297 10.14 -10.35 5.07
CA LEU A 297 10.71 -11.19 4.05
C LEU A 297 9.60 -11.87 3.27
N TYR A 298 9.78 -11.94 1.95
CA TYR A 298 8.81 -12.49 1.00
C TYR A 298 9.45 -13.56 0.11
N PRO A 299 9.86 -14.73 0.67
CA PRO A 299 10.34 -15.84 -0.14
C PRO A 299 9.19 -16.44 -0.97
N GLN A 300 9.44 -16.67 -2.25
CA GLN A 300 8.50 -17.25 -3.21
C GLN A 300 9.19 -18.32 -4.03
N TYR A 301 8.51 -19.44 -4.26
CA TYR A 301 9.00 -20.52 -5.11
C TYR A 301 7.97 -20.88 -6.18
N THR A 302 8.38 -20.80 -7.44
CA THR A 302 7.56 -21.11 -8.61
C THR A 302 7.69 -22.59 -8.95
N PHE A 303 6.64 -23.35 -8.70
CA PHE A 303 6.61 -24.79 -9.01
C PHE A 303 6.26 -25.08 -10.47
N SER A 304 5.51 -24.16 -11.09
CA SER A 304 5.08 -24.26 -12.49
C SER A 304 4.57 -22.90 -12.98
N GLU A 305 4.28 -22.78 -14.28
CA GLU A 305 3.68 -21.59 -14.88
C GLU A 305 2.32 -21.18 -14.25
N VAL A 306 1.64 -22.12 -13.59
CA VAL A 306 0.31 -21.89 -12.99
C VAL A 306 0.31 -21.83 -11.47
N PHE A 307 1.43 -22.20 -10.80
CA PHE A 307 1.45 -22.25 -9.34
C PHE A 307 2.76 -21.77 -8.74
N THR A 308 2.65 -20.77 -7.87
CA THR A 308 3.73 -20.26 -7.02
C THR A 308 3.28 -20.28 -5.57
N LEU A 309 4.13 -20.76 -4.68
CA LEU A 309 3.94 -20.71 -3.23
C LEU A 309 4.88 -19.67 -2.63
N GLY A 310 4.40 -18.88 -1.71
CA GLY A 310 5.22 -17.88 -1.01
C GLY A 310 4.78 -17.69 0.42
N LEU A 311 5.66 -17.05 1.15
CA LEU A 311 5.45 -16.72 2.56
C LEU A 311 5.80 -15.25 2.76
N ARG A 312 5.03 -14.56 3.60
CA ARG A 312 5.43 -13.30 4.20
C ARG A 312 5.72 -13.59 5.67
N GLY A 313 6.92 -13.25 6.13
CA GLY A 313 7.28 -13.23 7.54
C GLY A 313 7.62 -11.79 7.92
N GLU A 314 6.88 -11.21 8.85
CA GLU A 314 7.01 -9.82 9.28
C GLU A 314 7.25 -9.75 10.79
N TYR A 315 8.19 -8.92 11.19
CA TYR A 315 8.30 -8.38 12.53
C TYR A 315 8.01 -6.89 12.48
N PHE A 316 7.05 -6.44 13.29
CA PHE A 316 6.65 -5.04 13.40
C PHE A 316 6.63 -4.66 14.87
N GLU A 317 7.21 -3.52 15.23
CA GLU A 317 7.25 -2.99 16.58
C GLU A 317 6.85 -1.52 16.59
N GLU A 318 5.98 -1.17 17.49
CA GLU A 318 5.55 0.20 17.76
C GLU A 318 6.62 0.96 18.53
N ILE A 319 6.66 2.27 18.37
CA ILE A 319 7.40 3.20 19.21
C ILE A 319 6.35 4.00 19.97
N GLY A 320 6.41 3.94 21.31
CA GLY A 320 5.37 4.50 22.17
C GLY A 320 4.03 3.77 22.01
N ASP A 321 2.94 4.45 22.30
CA ASP A 321 1.55 3.95 22.09
C ASP A 321 1.04 4.35 20.70
N PHE A 322 1.66 3.77 19.66
CA PHE A 322 1.31 4.07 18.26
C PHE A 322 -0.07 3.51 17.87
N GLY A 323 -0.48 2.42 18.50
CA GLY A 323 -1.84 1.86 18.40
C GLY A 323 -2.11 0.99 17.18
N ALA A 324 -1.10 0.62 16.40
CA ALA A 324 -1.23 -0.20 15.19
C ALA A 324 -1.63 -1.66 15.50
N ILE A 325 -1.12 -2.22 16.59
CA ILE A 325 -1.35 -3.60 16.98
C ILE A 325 -2.64 -3.70 17.82
N GLY A 326 -2.99 -2.64 18.54
CA GLY A 326 -4.20 -2.56 19.36
C GLY A 326 -4.07 -3.19 20.75
N THR A 327 -2.86 -3.30 21.27
CA THR A 327 -2.60 -3.84 22.62
C THR A 327 -2.91 -2.83 23.73
N GLY A 328 -2.81 -1.52 23.43
CA GLY A 328 -2.83 -0.44 24.43
C GLY A 328 -1.63 -0.47 25.38
N VAL A 329 -0.52 -1.06 24.96
CA VAL A 329 0.75 -1.13 25.68
C VAL A 329 1.83 -0.51 24.80
N GLU A 330 2.57 0.44 25.35
CA GLU A 330 3.69 1.09 24.66
C GLU A 330 4.74 0.07 24.18
N ASP A 331 5.40 0.36 23.06
CA ASP A 331 6.47 -0.45 22.48
C ASP A 331 6.05 -1.91 22.20
N SER A 332 4.77 -2.14 21.92
CA SER A 332 4.25 -3.46 21.56
C SER A 332 4.81 -3.93 20.22
N ASN A 333 4.90 -5.25 20.06
CA ASN A 333 5.33 -5.83 18.79
C ASN A 333 4.43 -6.98 18.35
N VAL A 334 4.49 -7.31 17.07
CA VAL A 334 3.82 -8.43 16.45
C VAL A 334 4.75 -9.16 15.48
N PHE A 335 4.72 -10.49 15.55
CA PHE A 335 5.29 -11.36 14.55
C PHE A 335 4.16 -11.98 13.73
N ALA A 336 4.08 -11.59 12.45
CA ALA A 336 3.04 -12.04 11.54
C ALA A 336 3.61 -12.94 10.45
N VAL A 337 2.97 -14.09 10.20
CA VAL A 337 3.34 -15.03 9.15
C VAL A 337 2.14 -15.30 8.26
N THR A 338 2.30 -15.13 6.95
CA THR A 338 1.26 -15.42 5.96
C THR A 338 1.82 -16.37 4.89
N LEU A 339 1.23 -17.54 4.77
CA LEU A 339 1.52 -18.49 3.69
C LEU A 339 0.47 -18.34 2.61
N SER A 340 0.89 -18.06 1.37
CA SER A 340 0.00 -17.81 0.24
C SER A 340 0.38 -18.69 -0.95
N GLY A 341 -0.62 -19.25 -1.62
CA GLY A 341 -0.48 -19.88 -2.92
C GLY A 341 -1.06 -18.99 -4.00
N ASN A 342 -0.36 -18.79 -5.12
CA ASN A 342 -0.90 -18.11 -6.29
C ASN A 342 -1.19 -19.15 -7.38
N VAL A 343 -2.48 -19.34 -7.71
CA VAL A 343 -2.93 -20.24 -8.79
C VAL A 343 -3.46 -19.40 -9.94
N THR A 344 -2.75 -19.39 -11.05
CA THR A 344 -3.13 -18.63 -12.26
C THR A 344 -4.06 -19.48 -13.14
N ILE A 345 -5.22 -18.96 -13.50
CA ILE A 345 -6.22 -19.61 -14.35
C ILE A 345 -6.36 -18.80 -15.63
N GLY A 346 -5.91 -19.36 -16.73
CA GLY A 346 -5.80 -18.62 -17.99
C GLY A 346 -4.86 -17.41 -17.85
N ASN A 347 -5.20 -16.28 -18.48
CA ASN A 347 -4.34 -15.10 -18.51
C ASN A 347 -4.78 -13.99 -17.54
N TYR A 348 -5.94 -14.16 -16.90
CA TYR A 348 -6.62 -13.04 -16.25
C TYR A 348 -7.02 -13.29 -14.80
N LEU A 349 -7.22 -14.55 -14.39
CA LEU A 349 -7.73 -14.86 -13.06
C LEU A 349 -6.64 -15.51 -12.21
N LYS A 350 -6.47 -14.97 -11.00
CA LYS A 350 -5.61 -15.52 -9.97
C LYS A 350 -6.46 -15.90 -8.76
N ILE A 351 -6.29 -17.12 -8.26
CA ILE A 351 -6.88 -17.60 -7.00
C ILE A 351 -5.77 -17.65 -5.96
N ILE A 352 -6.01 -17.03 -4.81
CA ILE A 352 -5.00 -16.85 -3.75
C ILE A 352 -5.54 -17.37 -2.42
N PRO A 353 -5.35 -18.67 -2.07
CA PRO A 353 -5.52 -19.13 -0.71
C PRO A 353 -4.40 -18.62 0.19
N GLU A 354 -4.75 -18.15 1.40
CA GLU A 354 -3.81 -17.71 2.43
C GLU A 354 -4.15 -18.31 3.79
N ILE A 355 -3.12 -18.60 4.56
CA ILE A 355 -3.21 -18.86 6.01
C ILE A 355 -2.32 -17.83 6.69
N ARG A 356 -2.87 -17.08 7.63
CA ARG A 356 -2.17 -16.05 8.38
C ARG A 356 -2.20 -16.35 9.87
N LEU A 357 -1.09 -16.09 10.54
CA LEU A 357 -0.91 -16.13 11.99
C LEU A 357 -0.25 -14.83 12.42
N ASP A 358 -0.91 -14.12 13.34
CA ASP A 358 -0.38 -12.94 14.03
C ASP A 358 -0.17 -13.32 15.50
N ASN A 359 0.98 -12.96 16.05
CA ASN A 359 1.32 -13.18 17.45
C ASN A 359 1.94 -11.91 18.04
N ALA A 360 1.17 -11.21 18.85
CA ALA A 360 1.57 -9.97 19.51
C ALA A 360 2.29 -10.21 20.82
N SER A 361 3.07 -9.24 21.29
CA SER A 361 3.73 -9.26 22.60
C SER A 361 2.74 -9.28 23.75
N ASP A 362 1.58 -8.62 23.56
CA ASP A 362 0.52 -8.46 24.55
C ASP A 362 -0.86 -8.76 23.96
N ASP A 363 -1.91 -8.73 24.77
CA ASP A 363 -3.26 -9.05 24.34
C ASP A 363 -3.78 -8.00 23.34
N ALA A 364 -3.95 -8.40 22.09
CA ALA A 364 -4.38 -7.53 20.97
C ALA A 364 -5.70 -8.00 20.34
N PHE A 365 -6.11 -9.24 20.56
CA PHE A 365 -7.22 -9.86 19.85
C PHE A 365 -8.27 -10.38 20.80
N LEU A 366 -9.51 -10.48 20.33
CA LEU A 366 -10.56 -11.22 21.05
C LEU A 366 -10.73 -12.60 20.40
N ASN A 367 -10.69 -13.64 21.24
CA ASN A 367 -11.01 -14.98 20.80
C ASN A 367 -12.54 -15.17 20.68
N LYS A 368 -12.97 -16.32 20.16
CA LYS A 368 -14.40 -16.64 19.99
C LYS A 368 -15.21 -16.74 21.27
N ASP A 369 -14.55 -16.83 22.42
CA ASP A 369 -15.17 -16.87 23.75
C ASP A 369 -15.17 -15.48 24.41
N LEU A 370 -14.83 -14.42 23.67
CA LEU A 370 -14.71 -13.02 24.12
C LEU A 370 -13.60 -12.80 25.17
N GLU A 371 -12.61 -13.67 25.18
CA GLU A 371 -11.43 -13.49 26.03
C GLU A 371 -10.32 -12.85 25.23
N THR A 372 -9.48 -12.05 25.88
CA THR A 372 -8.30 -11.45 25.25
C THR A 372 -7.26 -12.50 24.87
N SER A 373 -6.53 -12.25 23.79
CA SER A 373 -5.56 -13.17 23.22
C SER A 373 -4.41 -12.42 22.56
N LYS A 374 -3.20 -12.96 22.69
CA LYS A 374 -2.01 -12.49 21.99
C LYS A 374 -1.94 -12.97 20.55
N SER A 375 -2.76 -13.91 20.14
CA SER A 375 -2.67 -14.50 18.80
C SER A 375 -4.00 -14.53 18.07
N LEU A 376 -3.91 -14.29 16.76
CA LEU A 376 -5.00 -14.44 15.81
C LEU A 376 -4.53 -15.32 14.65
N SER A 377 -5.36 -16.28 14.25
CA SER A 377 -5.11 -17.10 13.07
C SER A 377 -6.33 -17.11 12.15
N SER A 378 -6.09 -17.02 10.86
CA SER A 378 -7.17 -16.92 9.87
C SER A 378 -6.84 -17.65 8.57
N PHE A 379 -7.88 -17.98 7.83
CA PHE A 379 -7.84 -18.42 6.45
C PHE A 379 -8.51 -17.38 5.57
N LEU A 380 -7.93 -17.15 4.40
CA LEU A 380 -8.48 -16.30 3.36
C LEU A 380 -8.38 -17.01 2.00
N LEU A 381 -9.38 -16.81 1.15
CA LEU A 381 -9.35 -17.25 -0.24
C LEU A 381 -9.79 -16.07 -1.12
N ALA A 382 -8.88 -15.52 -1.91
CA ALA A 382 -9.20 -14.43 -2.82
C ALA A 382 -9.27 -14.90 -4.28
N ALA A 383 -10.06 -14.18 -5.05
CA ALA A 383 -10.12 -14.26 -6.51
C ALA A 383 -9.87 -12.86 -7.08
N VAL A 384 -8.82 -12.72 -7.88
CA VAL A 384 -8.39 -11.46 -8.50
C VAL A 384 -8.41 -11.63 -10.01
N PHE A 385 -9.26 -10.87 -10.68
CA PHE A 385 -9.33 -10.82 -12.15
C PHE A 385 -8.74 -9.49 -12.63
N ALA A 386 -7.81 -9.55 -13.58
CA ALA A 386 -7.18 -8.36 -14.16
C ALA A 386 -7.29 -8.38 -15.69
N PHE A 387 -7.46 -7.22 -16.33
CA PHE A 387 -7.65 -7.07 -17.77
C PHE A 387 -6.92 -5.85 -18.33
#